data_30e0e8b8de0e42c959c6e95ddd91725f
#
_entry.id   30e0e8b8de0e42c959c6e95ddd91725f
#
_cell.length_a   1.000
_cell.length_b   1.000
_cell.length_c   1.000
_cell.angle_alpha   90.00
_cell.angle_beta   90.00
_cell.angle_gamma   90.00
#
_symmetry.space_group_name_H-M   'P 1'
#
loop_
_entity.id
_entity.type
_entity.pdbx_description
1 polymer ?
#
loop_
_entity_poly.entity_id
_entity_poly.type
_entity_poly.pdbx_seq_one_letter_code
_entity_poly.pdbx_strand_id
1 'polypeptide(L)'
;AMAEMSSQEEAAPKDDFVHLHVHTDYSMLDGAGKIKDYVAEAKRLGQPALAITDHGYMFGAYEFYAAATAAGIKPIIGVEAYMTPGTSRFDKTRVFWGDESQRSDDVSARGSYTHMTLLSRNNEGLHNLMRMDSFASLEGQWGKAPRIDRELLSRYASGLIGSTGCPSSEVQTRLRLGQWDEALRVAGELQDIFGKEFFYVELMDH
;
A
#
# COMPACT_ATOMS: atom_id res chain seq x y z
N ALA A 1 8.47 -58.20 -5.05
CA ALA A 1 8.05 -57.27 -4.01
C ALA A 1 8.68 -55.92 -4.34
N MET A 2 7.96 -55.10 -5.10
CA MET A 2 8.33 -53.68 -5.29
C MET A 2 7.70 -52.89 -4.14
N ALA A 3 8.53 -52.29 -3.31
CA ALA A 3 8.09 -51.43 -2.23
C ALA A 3 7.62 -50.12 -2.85
N GLU A 4 6.32 -49.79 -2.66
CA GLU A 4 5.76 -48.50 -2.91
C GLU A 4 6.43 -47.49 -1.96
N MET A 5 7.32 -46.67 -2.50
CA MET A 5 7.74 -45.45 -1.82
C MET A 5 6.60 -44.47 -1.89
N SER A 6 5.78 -44.42 -0.82
CA SER A 6 4.87 -43.30 -0.61
C SER A 6 5.74 -42.06 -0.38
N SER A 7 5.77 -41.18 -1.36
CA SER A 7 6.25 -39.80 -1.16
C SER A 7 5.26 -39.13 -0.19
N GLN A 8 5.61 -39.12 1.10
CA GLN A 8 5.00 -38.19 2.03
C GLN A 8 5.43 -36.79 1.53
N GLU A 9 4.50 -36.08 0.91
CA GLU A 9 4.64 -34.67 0.70
C GLU A 9 4.82 -34.05 2.11
N GLU A 10 6.04 -33.65 2.41
CA GLU A 10 6.38 -32.97 3.65
C GLU A 10 5.57 -31.67 3.65
N ALA A 11 4.61 -31.54 4.56
CA ALA A 11 3.78 -30.35 4.67
C ALA A 11 4.72 -29.15 4.84
N ALA A 12 4.63 -28.18 3.93
CA ALA A 12 5.42 -26.96 4.04
C ALA A 12 5.24 -26.33 5.42
N PRO A 13 6.30 -25.77 6.02
CA PRO A 13 6.20 -25.13 7.31
C PRO A 13 5.12 -24.04 7.25
N LYS A 14 4.24 -24.04 8.26
CA LYS A 14 3.16 -23.07 8.34
C LYS A 14 3.78 -21.69 8.61
N ASP A 15 3.69 -20.79 7.63
CA ASP A 15 4.15 -19.42 7.76
C ASP A 15 3.00 -18.57 8.33
N ASP A 16 3.21 -18.01 9.53
CA ASP A 16 2.24 -17.11 10.17
C ASP A 16 2.37 -15.66 9.67
N PHE A 17 3.34 -15.38 8.80
CA PHE A 17 3.54 -14.06 8.20
C PHE A 17 2.51 -13.78 7.10
N VAL A 18 2.08 -12.52 7.00
CA VAL A 18 1.18 -12.04 5.94
C VAL A 18 1.81 -10.84 5.25
N HIS A 19 2.02 -10.95 3.94
CA HIS A 19 2.46 -9.81 3.14
C HIS A 19 1.33 -8.80 2.99
N LEU A 20 1.56 -7.57 3.49
CA LEU A 20 0.57 -6.47 3.51
C LEU A 20 0.86 -5.36 2.48
N HIS A 21 2.03 -5.38 1.84
CA HIS A 21 2.42 -4.42 0.82
C HIS A 21 3.00 -5.17 -0.38
N VAL A 22 2.17 -5.41 -1.39
CA VAL A 22 2.48 -6.27 -2.55
C VAL A 22 2.02 -5.62 -3.83
N HIS A 23 2.90 -5.57 -4.83
CA HIS A 23 2.63 -5.10 -6.18
C HIS A 23 2.46 -6.27 -7.14
N THR A 24 1.38 -6.24 -7.93
CA THR A 24 1.13 -7.22 -8.99
C THR A 24 1.58 -6.67 -10.34
N ASP A 25 1.37 -7.45 -11.41
CA ASP A 25 1.60 -7.01 -12.79
C ASP A 25 0.70 -5.82 -13.22
N TYR A 26 -0.31 -5.45 -12.43
CA TYR A 26 -1.03 -4.18 -12.59
C TYR A 26 -0.20 -2.95 -12.21
N SER A 27 0.86 -3.12 -11.43
CA SER A 27 1.89 -2.08 -11.13
C SER A 27 3.07 -2.18 -12.08
N MET A 28 2.84 -2.18 -13.38
CA MET A 28 3.70 -2.58 -14.51
C MET A 28 5.20 -2.24 -14.42
N LEU A 29 5.59 -1.18 -13.69
CA LEU A 29 6.99 -0.77 -13.55
C LEU A 29 7.67 -1.33 -12.30
N ASP A 30 6.88 -1.85 -11.35
CA ASP A 30 7.33 -2.30 -10.03
C ASP A 30 6.93 -3.75 -9.75
N GLY A 31 5.77 -4.20 -10.23
CA GLY A 31 5.24 -5.54 -10.04
C GLY A 31 5.46 -6.41 -11.26
N ALA A 32 6.06 -7.58 -11.08
CA ALA A 32 6.27 -8.56 -12.16
C ALA A 32 5.41 -9.82 -12.03
N GLY A 33 4.90 -10.10 -10.84
CA GLY A 33 4.15 -11.31 -10.54
C GLY A 33 2.67 -11.19 -10.86
N LYS A 34 2.12 -12.26 -11.44
CA LYS A 34 0.68 -12.35 -11.67
C LYS A 34 -0.05 -12.72 -10.39
N ILE A 35 -1.25 -12.20 -10.23
CA ILE A 35 -2.12 -12.45 -9.07
C ILE A 35 -2.21 -13.94 -8.74
N LYS A 36 -2.46 -14.79 -9.74
CA LYS A 36 -2.58 -16.24 -9.54
C LYS A 36 -1.31 -16.89 -8.99
N ASP A 37 -0.14 -16.38 -9.39
CA ASP A 37 1.15 -16.93 -8.97
C ASP A 37 1.44 -16.54 -7.51
N TYR A 38 1.13 -15.29 -7.13
CA TYR A 38 1.21 -14.86 -5.73
C TYR A 38 0.27 -15.63 -4.80
N VAL A 39 -0.97 -15.87 -5.24
CA VAL A 39 -1.95 -16.65 -4.46
C VAL A 39 -1.50 -18.10 -4.32
N ALA A 40 -0.96 -18.69 -5.38
CA ALA A 40 -0.43 -20.05 -5.34
C ALA A 40 0.77 -20.15 -4.38
N GLU A 41 1.68 -19.17 -4.40
CA GLU A 41 2.85 -19.14 -3.52
C GLU A 41 2.45 -18.92 -2.05
N ALA A 42 1.52 -17.99 -1.76
CA ALA A 42 0.99 -17.80 -0.41
C ALA A 42 0.37 -19.10 0.14
N LYS A 43 -0.36 -19.83 -0.72
CA LYS A 43 -0.92 -21.14 -0.35
C LYS A 43 0.17 -22.17 -0.11
N ARG A 44 1.20 -22.24 -0.96
CA ARG A 44 2.35 -23.17 -0.81
C ARG A 44 3.09 -22.93 0.50
N LEU A 45 3.27 -21.65 0.89
CA LEU A 45 3.90 -21.25 2.14
C LEU A 45 2.99 -21.40 3.37
N GLY A 46 1.73 -21.77 3.21
CA GLY A 46 0.77 -21.92 4.30
C GLY A 46 0.31 -20.59 4.90
N GLN A 47 0.50 -19.47 4.20
CA GLN A 47 0.08 -18.15 4.65
C GLN A 47 -1.45 -18.07 4.73
N PRO A 48 -2.02 -17.53 5.83
CA PRO A 48 -3.48 -17.47 6.02
C PRO A 48 -4.16 -16.38 5.19
N ALA A 49 -3.40 -15.36 4.79
CA ALA A 49 -3.88 -14.18 4.08
C ALA A 49 -2.80 -13.60 3.17
N LEU A 50 -3.22 -12.76 2.24
CA LEU A 50 -2.34 -11.97 1.37
C LEU A 50 -3.02 -10.65 1.06
N ALA A 51 -2.26 -9.56 0.95
CA ALA A 51 -2.75 -8.29 0.44
C ALA A 51 -2.29 -8.04 -0.99
N ILE A 52 -3.03 -7.18 -1.71
CA ILE A 52 -2.52 -6.45 -2.86
C ILE A 52 -2.62 -4.95 -2.62
N THR A 53 -1.60 -4.22 -3.02
CA THR A 53 -1.48 -2.77 -2.82
C THR A 53 -0.83 -2.13 -4.03
N ASP A 54 -1.42 -2.36 -5.21
CA ASP A 54 -0.91 -1.78 -6.45
C ASP A 54 -0.91 -0.25 -6.42
N HIS A 55 -0.05 0.36 -7.23
CA HIS A 55 0.13 1.81 -7.28
C HIS A 55 -1.11 2.56 -7.74
N GLY A 56 -1.72 3.30 -6.84
CA GLY A 56 -2.74 4.33 -7.09
C GLY A 56 -4.07 3.84 -7.63
N TYR A 57 -4.23 2.54 -7.90
CA TYR A 57 -5.43 1.96 -8.50
C TYR A 57 -5.74 0.57 -7.95
N MET A 58 -7.00 0.18 -8.02
CA MET A 58 -7.51 -1.11 -7.54
C MET A 58 -7.89 -2.05 -8.70
N PHE A 59 -7.22 -1.98 -9.85
CA PHE A 59 -7.60 -2.72 -11.07
C PHE A 59 -7.60 -4.24 -10.88
N GLY A 60 -6.66 -4.77 -10.10
CA GLY A 60 -6.55 -6.19 -9.79
C GLY A 60 -7.47 -6.71 -8.69
N ALA A 61 -8.22 -5.83 -8.00
CA ALA A 61 -8.93 -6.19 -6.77
C ALA A 61 -9.92 -7.34 -6.94
N TYR A 62 -10.72 -7.33 -8.01
CA TYR A 62 -11.72 -8.39 -8.25
C TYR A 62 -11.05 -9.73 -8.61
N GLU A 63 -10.07 -9.70 -9.50
CA GLU A 63 -9.31 -10.90 -9.89
C GLU A 63 -8.62 -11.53 -8.67
N PHE A 64 -7.99 -10.69 -7.84
CA PHE A 64 -7.33 -11.12 -6.62
C PHE A 64 -8.33 -11.72 -5.61
N TYR A 65 -9.45 -11.04 -5.37
CA TYR A 65 -10.50 -11.54 -4.48
C TYR A 65 -10.98 -12.93 -4.90
N ALA A 66 -11.29 -13.11 -6.19
CA ALA A 66 -11.76 -14.37 -6.72
C ALA A 66 -10.70 -15.49 -6.59
N ALA A 67 -9.45 -15.19 -6.96
CA ALA A 67 -8.36 -16.18 -6.92
C ALA A 67 -8.01 -16.57 -5.48
N ALA A 68 -7.87 -15.62 -4.57
CA ALA A 68 -7.52 -15.86 -3.17
C ALA A 68 -8.64 -16.65 -2.45
N THR A 69 -9.90 -16.27 -2.66
CA THR A 69 -11.06 -16.96 -2.09
C THR A 69 -11.13 -18.41 -2.57
N ALA A 70 -10.94 -18.65 -3.87
CA ALA A 70 -10.92 -20.00 -4.43
C ALA A 70 -9.78 -20.87 -3.88
N ALA A 71 -8.65 -20.26 -3.53
CA ALA A 71 -7.49 -20.93 -2.95
C ALA A 71 -7.61 -21.15 -1.43
N GLY A 72 -8.59 -20.54 -0.75
CA GLY A 72 -8.77 -20.57 0.70
C GLY A 72 -7.84 -19.59 1.43
N ILE A 73 -7.28 -18.59 0.73
CA ILE A 73 -6.46 -17.50 1.28
C ILE A 73 -7.39 -16.30 1.54
N LYS A 74 -7.27 -15.66 2.72
CA LYS A 74 -8.03 -14.45 3.02
C LYS A 74 -7.50 -13.27 2.17
N PRO A 75 -8.30 -12.70 1.25
CA PRO A 75 -7.88 -11.54 0.47
C PRO A 75 -7.94 -10.26 1.32
N ILE A 76 -6.89 -9.46 1.25
CA ILE A 76 -6.84 -8.11 1.83
C ILE A 76 -6.68 -7.14 0.66
N ILE A 77 -7.70 -6.31 0.43
CA ILE A 77 -7.70 -5.34 -0.67
C ILE A 77 -7.16 -4.01 -0.16
N GLY A 78 -6.15 -3.50 -0.84
CA GLY A 78 -5.53 -2.23 -0.53
C GLY A 78 -5.07 -1.48 -1.76
N VAL A 79 -4.34 -0.40 -1.54
CA VAL A 79 -3.69 0.41 -2.56
C VAL A 79 -2.44 1.07 -1.95
N GLU A 80 -1.37 1.16 -2.72
CA GLU A 80 -0.31 2.12 -2.41
C GLU A 80 -0.68 3.47 -3.01
N ALA A 81 -1.27 4.31 -2.18
CA ALA A 81 -1.83 5.58 -2.58
C ALA A 81 -0.75 6.62 -2.88
N TYR A 82 -0.98 7.45 -3.90
CA TYR A 82 -0.21 8.67 -4.12
C TYR A 82 -0.78 9.79 -3.27
N MET A 83 0.00 10.30 -2.31
CA MET A 83 -0.39 11.39 -1.43
C MET A 83 0.18 12.71 -1.93
N THR A 84 -0.61 13.79 -1.85
CA THR A 84 -0.06 15.13 -2.10
C THR A 84 0.94 15.50 -0.99
N PRO A 85 2.03 16.21 -1.32
CA PRO A 85 3.06 16.56 -0.33
C PRO A 85 2.66 17.79 0.52
N GLY A 86 1.53 17.67 1.25
CA GLY A 86 0.97 18.74 2.08
C GLY A 86 0.15 19.78 1.31
N THR A 87 -0.13 19.54 0.01
CA THR A 87 -0.95 20.43 -0.83
C THR A 87 -2.35 19.85 -1.05
N SER A 88 -3.26 20.67 -1.60
CA SER A 88 -4.54 20.17 -2.12
C SER A 88 -4.32 19.27 -3.34
N ARG A 89 -5.18 18.27 -3.55
CA ARG A 89 -5.17 17.41 -4.75
C ARG A 89 -5.37 18.16 -6.06
N PHE A 90 -5.97 19.34 -6.02
CA PHE A 90 -6.14 20.23 -7.17
C PHE A 90 -4.87 21.03 -7.50
N ASP A 91 -3.97 21.21 -6.53
CA ASP A 91 -2.72 21.94 -6.70
C ASP A 91 -1.66 21.07 -7.37
N LYS A 92 -1.07 21.55 -8.44
CA LYS A 92 0.02 20.87 -9.18
C LYS A 92 1.36 21.57 -9.01
N THR A 93 1.52 22.33 -7.92
CA THR A 93 2.80 22.93 -7.55
C THR A 93 3.75 21.82 -7.04
N ARG A 94 4.99 21.85 -7.49
CA ARG A 94 6.04 20.95 -7.00
C ARG A 94 6.50 21.40 -5.63
N VAL A 95 6.59 20.45 -4.71
CA VAL A 95 6.99 20.71 -3.32
C VAL A 95 8.27 19.94 -3.01
N PHE A 96 9.20 20.61 -2.39
CA PHE A 96 10.42 20.03 -1.87
C PHE A 96 10.58 20.45 -0.42
N TRP A 97 11.03 19.52 0.41
CA TRP A 97 11.19 19.73 1.86
C TRP A 97 12.66 19.92 2.25
N GLY A 98 13.59 19.43 1.43
CA GLY A 98 15.02 19.58 1.58
C GLY A 98 15.59 20.73 0.73
N ASP A 99 16.89 20.95 0.87
CA ASP A 99 17.64 21.87 0.01
C ASP A 99 18.02 21.23 -1.34
N GLU A 100 18.73 21.99 -2.17
CA GLU A 100 19.13 21.51 -3.51
C GLU A 100 20.05 20.27 -3.47
N SER A 101 20.87 20.13 -2.44
CA SER A 101 21.77 18.98 -2.29
C SER A 101 21.03 17.69 -1.92
N GLN A 102 19.82 17.79 -1.39
CA GLN A 102 18.97 16.69 -0.93
C GLN A 102 17.91 16.25 -1.95
N ARG A 103 17.93 16.78 -3.16
CA ARG A 103 16.89 16.53 -4.18
C ARG A 103 16.68 15.06 -4.54
N SER A 104 17.70 14.21 -4.43
CA SER A 104 17.59 12.76 -4.68
C SER A 104 16.78 12.04 -3.62
N ASP A 105 16.77 12.57 -2.39
CA ASP A 105 16.15 11.96 -1.21
C ASP A 105 14.83 12.64 -0.80
N ASP A 106 14.41 13.63 -1.56
CA ASP A 106 13.25 14.47 -1.34
C ASP A 106 11.94 13.85 -1.91
N VAL A 107 10.89 14.63 -1.95
CA VAL A 107 9.55 14.25 -2.44
C VAL A 107 9.62 13.60 -3.82
N SER A 108 8.96 12.44 -3.94
CA SER A 108 8.99 11.61 -5.14
C SER A 108 8.47 12.34 -6.39
N ALA A 109 8.81 11.82 -7.56
CA ALA A 109 8.42 12.36 -8.86
C ALA A 109 8.70 13.86 -8.98
N ARG A 110 9.85 14.29 -8.48
CA ARG A 110 10.29 15.70 -8.48
C ARG A 110 9.30 16.63 -7.77
N GLY A 111 8.85 16.25 -6.58
CA GLY A 111 7.99 17.09 -5.76
C GLY A 111 6.48 16.96 -6.05
N SER A 112 6.04 15.87 -6.68
CA SER A 112 4.64 15.73 -7.10
C SER A 112 3.79 14.95 -6.10
N TYR A 113 4.35 13.92 -5.43
CA TYR A 113 3.62 13.05 -4.51
C TYR A 113 4.57 12.29 -3.58
N THR A 114 4.00 11.76 -2.52
CA THR A 114 4.58 10.71 -1.68
C THR A 114 3.70 9.46 -1.74
N HIS A 115 4.08 8.39 -1.04
CA HIS A 115 3.29 7.16 -0.99
C HIS A 115 2.70 6.92 0.40
N MET A 116 1.64 6.11 0.45
CA MET A 116 1.04 5.62 1.68
C MET A 116 0.31 4.30 1.41
N THR A 117 0.51 3.29 2.25
CA THR A 117 -0.22 2.03 2.12
C THR A 117 -1.55 2.12 2.84
N LEU A 118 -2.63 1.80 2.14
CA LEU A 118 -4.00 1.77 2.64
C LEU A 118 -4.58 0.37 2.45
N LEU A 119 -5.18 -0.19 3.50
CA LEU A 119 -5.81 -1.51 3.49
C LEU A 119 -7.26 -1.40 3.94
N SER A 120 -8.16 -2.09 3.25
CA SER A 120 -9.56 -2.20 3.68
C SER A 120 -9.70 -3.22 4.80
N ARG A 121 -10.28 -2.82 5.93
CA ARG A 121 -10.53 -3.67 7.09
C ARG A 121 -11.88 -4.39 7.02
N ASN A 122 -12.84 -3.78 6.36
CA ASN A 122 -14.21 -4.27 6.22
C ASN A 122 -14.86 -3.71 4.94
N ASN A 123 -16.12 -4.05 4.68
CA ASN A 123 -16.85 -3.58 3.48
C ASN A 123 -17.00 -2.05 3.43
N GLU A 124 -17.18 -1.39 4.58
CA GLU A 124 -17.22 0.08 4.63
C GLU A 124 -15.89 0.66 4.13
N GLY A 125 -14.77 0.16 4.66
CA GLY A 125 -13.43 0.57 4.24
C GLY A 125 -13.18 0.30 2.75
N LEU A 126 -13.61 -0.86 2.23
CA LEU A 126 -13.49 -1.17 0.81
C LEU A 126 -14.26 -0.16 -0.05
N HIS A 127 -15.50 0.17 0.31
CA HIS A 127 -16.28 1.18 -0.42
C HIS A 127 -15.67 2.58 -0.29
N ASN A 128 -15.13 2.92 0.87
CA ASN A 128 -14.46 4.20 1.08
C ASN A 128 -13.16 4.29 0.25
N LEU A 129 -12.40 3.21 0.19
CA LEU A 129 -11.19 3.14 -0.64
C LEU A 129 -11.53 3.32 -2.13
N MET A 130 -12.58 2.66 -2.64
CA MET A 130 -13.06 2.83 -4.01
C MET A 130 -13.48 4.27 -4.32
N ARG A 131 -14.20 4.92 -3.38
CA ARG A 131 -14.60 6.33 -3.54
C ARG A 131 -13.40 7.26 -3.54
N MET A 132 -12.48 7.07 -2.59
CA MET A 132 -11.27 7.87 -2.47
C MET A 132 -10.40 7.77 -3.72
N ASP A 133 -10.19 6.54 -4.24
CA ASP A 133 -9.45 6.28 -5.48
C ASP A 133 -10.13 6.93 -6.70
N SER A 134 -11.46 6.87 -6.76
CA SER A 134 -12.23 7.54 -7.82
C SER A 134 -12.06 9.07 -7.78
N PHE A 135 -12.17 9.70 -6.61
CA PHE A 135 -11.94 11.14 -6.46
C PHE A 135 -10.49 11.52 -6.74
N ALA A 136 -9.53 10.71 -6.30
CA ALA A 136 -8.11 10.91 -6.62
C ALA A 136 -7.87 10.92 -8.13
N SER A 137 -8.52 10.01 -8.85
CA SER A 137 -8.44 9.92 -10.31
C SER A 137 -9.12 11.09 -11.01
N LEU A 138 -10.31 11.50 -10.56
CA LEU A 138 -11.09 12.57 -11.20
C LEU A 138 -10.55 13.97 -10.90
N GLU A 139 -10.06 14.21 -9.69
CA GLU A 139 -9.71 15.54 -9.18
C GLU A 139 -8.21 15.72 -8.95
N GLY A 140 -7.52 14.65 -8.52
CA GLY A 140 -6.12 14.69 -8.11
C GLY A 140 -5.11 14.24 -9.15
N GLN A 141 -5.56 13.82 -10.33
CA GLN A 141 -4.68 13.25 -11.36
C GLN A 141 -3.58 14.23 -11.78
N TRP A 142 -2.32 13.76 -11.63
CA TRP A 142 -1.15 14.46 -12.15
C TRP A 142 -0.18 13.47 -12.82
N GLY A 143 -0.11 13.51 -14.14
CA GLY A 143 0.57 12.49 -14.93
C GLY A 143 -0.07 11.12 -14.69
N LYS A 144 0.71 10.16 -14.24
CA LYS A 144 0.22 8.80 -13.93
C LYS A 144 -0.39 8.66 -12.52
N ALA A 145 -0.27 9.68 -11.66
CA ALA A 145 -0.60 9.59 -10.24
C ALA A 145 -1.98 10.20 -9.92
N PRO A 146 -2.98 9.38 -9.54
CA PRO A 146 -4.21 9.84 -8.90
C PRO A 146 -3.89 10.18 -7.43
N ARG A 147 -3.85 11.49 -7.09
CA ARG A 147 -3.35 11.92 -5.79
C ARG A 147 -4.48 12.17 -4.81
N ILE A 148 -4.26 11.71 -3.59
CA ILE A 148 -5.10 11.90 -2.41
C ILE A 148 -4.48 12.98 -1.54
N ASP A 149 -5.28 13.94 -1.09
CA ASP A 149 -4.87 14.91 -0.08
C ASP A 149 -5.42 14.56 1.32
N ARG A 150 -5.02 15.32 2.32
CA ARG A 150 -5.46 15.11 3.71
C ARG A 150 -6.97 15.24 3.89
N GLU A 151 -7.60 16.13 3.14
CA GLU A 151 -9.07 16.31 3.19
C GLU A 151 -9.78 15.05 2.71
N LEU A 152 -9.39 14.53 1.56
CA LEU A 152 -9.98 13.33 0.99
C LEU A 152 -9.71 12.09 1.87
N LEU A 153 -8.48 11.97 2.38
CA LEU A 153 -8.09 10.91 3.31
C LEU A 153 -8.96 10.93 4.57
N SER A 154 -9.10 12.08 5.22
CA SER A 154 -9.90 12.24 6.44
C SER A 154 -11.37 11.92 6.22
N ARG A 155 -11.92 12.26 5.05
CA ARG A 155 -13.31 12.00 4.70
C ARG A 155 -13.62 10.50 4.58
N TYR A 156 -12.67 9.70 4.12
CA TYR A 156 -12.89 8.29 3.78
C TYR A 156 -12.02 7.30 4.57
N ALA A 157 -11.39 7.73 5.66
CA ALA A 157 -10.53 6.85 6.48
C ALA A 157 -11.30 5.75 7.23
N SER A 158 -12.62 5.92 7.45
CA SER A 158 -13.42 4.93 8.20
C SER A 158 -13.36 3.55 7.54
N GLY A 159 -13.08 2.53 8.36
CA GLY A 159 -12.95 1.14 7.90
C GLY A 159 -11.62 0.83 7.17
N LEU A 160 -10.68 1.77 7.14
CA LEU A 160 -9.33 1.57 6.60
C LEU A 160 -8.30 1.38 7.70
N ILE A 161 -7.21 0.75 7.32
CA ILE A 161 -5.93 0.75 8.03
C ILE A 161 -4.95 1.53 7.16
N GLY A 162 -4.21 2.47 7.76
CA GLY A 162 -3.12 3.18 7.12
C GLY A 162 -1.77 2.77 7.68
N SER A 163 -0.73 2.80 6.87
CA SER A 163 0.65 2.68 7.34
C SER A 163 1.52 3.81 6.80
N THR A 164 2.69 3.99 7.40
CA THR A 164 3.66 4.97 6.89
C THR A 164 4.16 4.66 5.49
N GLY A 165 3.94 3.44 5.00
CA GLY A 165 4.30 3.05 3.63
C GLY A 165 5.80 2.83 3.41
N CYS A 166 6.19 2.83 2.14
CA CYS A 166 7.54 2.57 1.65
C CYS A 166 8.50 3.74 1.88
N PRO A 167 9.78 3.64 1.47
CA PRO A 167 10.75 4.75 1.55
C PRO A 167 10.30 6.06 0.89
N SER A 168 9.36 6.00 -0.08
CA SER A 168 8.82 7.19 -0.75
C SER A 168 7.68 7.88 0.01
N SER A 169 7.35 7.43 1.22
CA SER A 169 6.32 8.04 2.06
C SER A 169 6.78 9.37 2.68
N GLU A 170 5.84 10.16 3.17
CA GLU A 170 6.16 11.44 3.80
C GLU A 170 7.01 11.26 5.06
N VAL A 171 6.64 10.35 5.97
CA VAL A 171 7.37 10.10 7.21
C VAL A 171 8.82 9.69 6.92
N GLN A 172 9.03 8.71 6.03
CA GLN A 172 10.35 8.22 5.68
C GLN A 172 11.19 9.28 4.94
N THR A 173 10.58 10.06 4.05
CA THR A 173 11.25 11.17 3.37
C THR A 173 11.72 12.23 4.36
N ARG A 174 10.86 12.64 5.32
CA ARG A 174 11.25 13.58 6.38
C ARG A 174 12.42 13.05 7.22
N LEU A 175 12.41 11.75 7.56
CA LEU A 175 13.51 11.13 8.31
C LEU A 175 14.82 11.14 7.51
N ARG A 176 14.80 10.81 6.22
CA ARG A 176 16.01 10.87 5.37
C ARG A 176 16.57 12.28 5.21
N LEU A 177 15.69 13.27 5.21
CA LEU A 177 16.09 14.70 5.20
C LEU A 177 16.56 15.22 6.56
N GLY A 178 16.58 14.40 7.61
CA GLY A 178 16.96 14.80 8.97
C GLY A 178 15.90 15.62 9.69
N GLN A 179 14.65 15.64 9.21
CA GLN A 179 13.55 16.44 9.75
C GLN A 179 12.71 15.61 10.74
N TRP A 180 13.32 15.21 11.85
CA TRP A 180 12.71 14.32 12.84
C TRP A 180 11.39 14.86 13.42
N ASP A 181 11.36 16.12 13.81
CA ASP A 181 10.16 16.72 14.43
C ASP A 181 8.99 16.76 13.44
N GLU A 182 9.26 17.04 12.17
CA GLU A 182 8.25 17.00 11.11
C GLU A 182 7.78 15.57 10.81
N ALA A 183 8.68 14.60 10.81
CA ALA A 183 8.30 13.19 10.65
C ALA A 183 7.35 12.74 11.77
N LEU A 184 7.66 13.10 13.01
CA LEU A 184 6.84 12.79 14.18
C LEU A 184 5.47 13.51 14.12
N ARG A 185 5.47 14.79 13.73
CA ARG A 185 4.23 15.56 13.56
C ARG A 185 3.31 14.94 12.51
N VAL A 186 3.86 14.56 11.36
CA VAL A 186 3.09 13.91 10.28
C VAL A 186 2.57 12.54 10.71
N ALA A 187 3.37 11.74 11.38
CA ALA A 187 2.92 10.45 11.91
C ALA A 187 1.76 10.62 12.90
N GLY A 188 1.83 11.63 13.77
CA GLY A 188 0.75 11.99 14.70
C GLY A 188 -0.52 12.43 13.96
N GLU A 189 -0.41 13.30 12.95
CA GLU A 189 -1.53 13.74 12.12
C GLU A 189 -2.22 12.54 11.43
N LEU A 190 -1.46 11.63 10.86
CA LEU A 190 -2.01 10.44 10.23
C LEU A 190 -2.66 9.50 11.26
N GLN A 191 -2.05 9.34 12.43
CA GLN A 191 -2.65 8.58 13.52
C GLN A 191 -3.99 9.17 14.00
N ASP A 192 -4.12 10.50 14.02
CA ASP A 192 -5.38 11.17 14.37
C ASP A 192 -6.48 10.92 13.32
N ILE A 193 -6.12 10.81 12.04
CA ILE A 193 -7.06 10.51 10.94
C ILE A 193 -7.60 9.08 11.03
N PHE A 194 -6.74 8.08 11.24
CA PHE A 194 -7.14 6.67 11.27
C PHE A 194 -7.56 6.17 12.64
N GLY A 195 -7.10 6.83 13.70
CA GLY A 195 -7.13 6.33 15.07
C GLY A 195 -5.92 5.44 15.39
N LYS A 196 -5.52 5.42 16.65
CA LYS A 196 -4.33 4.74 17.14
C LYS A 196 -4.28 3.24 16.82
N GLU A 197 -5.45 2.59 16.75
CA GLU A 197 -5.54 1.15 16.49
C GLU A 197 -5.47 0.80 14.99
N PHE A 198 -5.52 1.79 14.10
CA PHE A 198 -5.63 1.56 12.66
C PHE A 198 -4.57 2.34 11.85
N PHE A 199 -3.55 2.85 12.52
CA PHE A 199 -2.38 3.45 11.89
C PHE A 199 -1.11 2.81 12.41
N TYR A 200 -0.23 2.37 11.49
CA TYR A 200 0.98 1.61 11.80
C TYR A 200 2.21 2.22 11.14
N VAL A 201 3.35 2.08 11.82
CA VAL A 201 4.65 2.30 11.20
C VAL A 201 5.02 1.04 10.42
N GLU A 202 5.28 1.19 9.14
CA GLU A 202 5.70 0.10 8.26
C GLU A 202 7.22 -0.02 8.28
N LEU A 203 7.72 -1.23 8.49
CA LEU A 203 9.12 -1.59 8.38
C LEU A 203 9.27 -2.53 7.19
N MET A 204 10.21 -2.23 6.31
CA MET A 204 10.52 -3.05 5.14
C MET A 204 11.95 -3.57 5.29
N ASP A 205 12.12 -4.88 5.13
CA ASP A 205 13.42 -5.54 5.06
C ASP A 205 13.75 -5.82 3.59
N HIS A 206 14.82 -5.18 3.08
CA HIS A 206 15.26 -5.26 1.69
C HIS A 206 16.66 -5.84 1.59
#